data_0c64c3b942d41cd8defc8c6c00c6c4d9
#
_entry.id   0c64c3b942d41cd8defc8c6c00c6c4d9
#
_cell.length_a   1.000
_cell.length_b   1.000
_cell.length_c   1.000
_cell.angle_alpha   90.00
_cell.angle_beta   90.00
_cell.angle_gamma   90.00
#
_symmetry.space_group_name_H-M   'P 1'
#
loop_
_entity.id
_entity.type
_entity.pdbx_description
1 polymer ?
#
loop_
_entity_poly.entity_id
_entity_poly.type
_entity_poly.pdbx_seq_one_letter_code
_entity_poly.pdbx_strand_id
1 'polypeptide(L)'
;MRRLKRLAGDEDGAELVEFAFSAAILFTLMFGIIEFCLLAYSSSVVSYAAQQGARYAMVRGSDWAKPCSTTLTAGCQAASTDVQTYVLSLPHPGLNLATSNITATPVNATAAGVSCLASPYAQGCEVKVTVSYTFGLNIPYVPAASIPLSSTSTETIQD
;
A
#
# COMPACT_ATOMS: atom_id res chain seq x y z
N MET A 1 -5.19 39.50 -51.56
CA MET A 1 -6.22 39.77 -50.56
C MET A 1 -7.40 38.76 -50.53
N ARG A 2 -7.70 38.00 -51.62
CA ARG A 2 -8.80 37.02 -51.66
C ARG A 2 -8.57 35.72 -50.83
N ARG A 3 -7.34 35.32 -50.51
CA ARG A 3 -7.05 34.11 -49.76
C ARG A 3 -7.25 34.28 -48.24
N LEU A 4 -7.06 35.44 -47.67
CA LEU A 4 -7.27 35.72 -46.26
C LEU A 4 -8.76 35.73 -45.83
N LYS A 5 -9.66 36.07 -46.78
CA LYS A 5 -11.10 36.06 -46.53
C LYS A 5 -11.72 34.65 -46.42
N ARG A 6 -11.04 33.59 -46.94
CA ARG A 6 -11.49 32.20 -46.83
C ARG A 6 -11.16 31.57 -45.49
N LEU A 7 -10.15 32.08 -44.79
CA LEU A 7 -9.76 31.56 -43.45
C LEU A 7 -10.66 32.11 -42.32
N ALA A 8 -11.42 33.22 -42.58
CA ALA A 8 -12.31 33.84 -41.57
C ALA A 8 -13.74 33.31 -41.62
N GLY A 9 -14.04 32.34 -42.50
CA GLY A 9 -15.36 31.72 -42.62
C GLY A 9 -15.38 30.22 -42.51
N ASP A 10 -14.31 29.62 -41.95
CA ASP A 10 -14.19 28.18 -41.79
C ASP A 10 -14.73 27.81 -40.40
N GLU A 11 -16.05 27.69 -40.29
CA GLU A 11 -16.75 27.27 -39.06
C GLU A 11 -16.33 25.84 -38.65
N ASP A 12 -15.93 24.98 -39.61
CA ASP A 12 -15.43 23.63 -39.38
C ASP A 12 -14.16 23.60 -38.50
N GLY A 13 -13.31 24.65 -38.59
CA GLY A 13 -12.13 24.78 -37.75
C GLY A 13 -12.47 25.15 -36.29
N ALA A 14 -13.50 25.91 -36.06
CA ALA A 14 -13.96 26.28 -34.71
C ALA A 14 -14.55 25.06 -33.99
N GLU A 15 -15.37 24.25 -34.68
CA GLU A 15 -15.96 23.03 -34.13
C GLU A 15 -14.87 22.00 -33.72
N LEU A 16 -13.83 21.87 -34.53
CA LEU A 16 -12.68 20.96 -34.16
C LEU A 16 -11.96 21.42 -32.90
N VAL A 17 -11.77 22.72 -32.73
CA VAL A 17 -11.12 23.27 -31.53
C VAL A 17 -11.99 23.07 -30.29
N GLU A 18 -13.31 23.32 -30.41
CA GLU A 18 -14.25 23.09 -29.31
C GLU A 18 -14.31 21.63 -28.92
N PHE A 19 -14.35 20.71 -29.89
CA PHE A 19 -14.31 19.29 -29.64
C PHE A 19 -12.99 18.89 -28.96
N ALA A 20 -11.85 19.43 -29.39
CA ALA A 20 -10.55 19.12 -28.79
C ALA A 20 -10.47 19.54 -27.31
N PHE A 21 -10.99 20.73 -26.97
CA PHE A 21 -11.06 21.18 -25.58
C PHE A 21 -12.01 20.31 -24.75
N SER A 22 -13.17 20.00 -25.25
CA SER A 22 -14.15 19.16 -24.59
C SER A 22 -13.61 17.74 -24.35
N ALA A 23 -12.94 17.19 -25.34
CA ALA A 23 -12.29 15.88 -25.25
C ALA A 23 -11.15 15.88 -24.22
N ALA A 24 -10.31 16.92 -24.17
CA ALA A 24 -9.22 17.03 -23.20
C ALA A 24 -9.75 17.06 -21.76
N ILE A 25 -10.82 17.82 -21.49
CA ILE A 25 -11.47 17.86 -20.19
C ILE A 25 -12.05 16.50 -19.83
N LEU A 26 -12.77 15.87 -20.78
CA LEU A 26 -13.37 14.54 -20.57
C LEU A 26 -12.31 13.49 -20.24
N PHE A 27 -11.22 13.43 -21.00
CA PHE A 27 -10.14 12.48 -20.74
C PHE A 27 -9.45 12.74 -19.40
N THR A 28 -9.21 14.00 -19.05
CA THR A 28 -8.63 14.34 -17.73
C THR A 28 -9.51 13.84 -16.59
N LEU A 29 -10.83 14.03 -16.67
CA LEU A 29 -11.77 13.52 -15.68
C LEU A 29 -11.79 11.99 -15.63
N MET A 30 -11.81 11.35 -16.79
CA MET A 30 -11.81 9.88 -16.88
C MET A 30 -10.54 9.29 -16.25
N PHE A 31 -9.36 9.78 -16.60
CA PHE A 31 -8.11 9.33 -16.01
C PHE A 31 -8.01 9.67 -14.53
N GLY A 32 -8.53 10.82 -14.11
CA GLY A 32 -8.61 11.19 -12.70
C GLY A 32 -9.42 10.20 -11.86
N ILE A 33 -10.57 9.74 -12.38
CA ILE A 33 -11.40 8.73 -11.72
C ILE A 33 -10.64 7.38 -11.62
N ILE A 34 -9.98 6.96 -12.70
CA ILE A 34 -9.19 5.73 -12.72
C ILE A 34 -8.08 5.78 -11.67
N GLU A 35 -7.30 6.86 -11.63
CA GLU A 35 -6.22 7.04 -10.66
C GLU A 35 -6.75 7.06 -9.22
N PHE A 36 -7.90 7.68 -8.98
CA PHE A 36 -8.54 7.67 -7.66
C PHE A 36 -8.97 6.25 -7.24
N CYS A 37 -9.50 5.45 -8.17
CA CYS A 37 -9.84 4.05 -7.91
C CYS A 37 -8.58 3.21 -7.59
N LEU A 38 -7.49 3.43 -8.31
CA LEU A 38 -6.21 2.76 -8.04
C LEU A 38 -5.62 3.18 -6.68
N LEU A 39 -5.73 4.44 -6.31
CA LEU A 39 -5.34 4.94 -4.98
C LEU A 39 -6.15 4.25 -3.86
N ALA A 40 -7.47 4.18 -4.00
CA ALA A 40 -8.36 3.53 -3.04
C ALA A 40 -8.06 2.02 -2.93
N TYR A 41 -7.81 1.36 -4.05
CA TYR A 41 -7.38 -0.03 -4.10
C TYR A 41 -6.05 -0.23 -3.37
N SER A 42 -5.04 0.60 -3.66
CA SER A 42 -3.72 0.54 -3.01
C SER A 42 -3.81 0.72 -1.48
N SER A 43 -4.65 1.66 -1.03
CA SER A 43 -4.93 1.89 0.39
C SER A 43 -5.55 0.65 1.06
N SER A 44 -6.49 0.00 0.38
CA SER A 44 -7.14 -1.22 0.87
C SER A 44 -6.14 -2.39 0.98
N VAL A 45 -5.26 -2.55 -0.02
CA VAL A 45 -4.22 -3.60 0.00
C VAL A 45 -3.22 -3.37 1.12
N VAL A 46 -2.76 -2.12 1.33
CA VAL A 46 -1.84 -1.77 2.43
C VAL A 46 -2.47 -2.06 3.79
N SER A 47 -3.75 -1.75 3.96
CA SER A 47 -4.51 -2.03 5.20
C SER A 47 -4.68 -3.52 5.44
N TYR A 48 -5.05 -4.27 4.39
CA TYR A 48 -5.16 -5.72 4.46
C TYR A 48 -3.82 -6.38 4.81
N ALA A 49 -2.73 -5.96 4.18
CA ALA A 49 -1.39 -6.46 4.43
C ALA A 49 -0.93 -6.25 5.88
N ALA A 50 -1.19 -5.07 6.46
CA ALA A 50 -0.89 -4.78 7.85
C ALA A 50 -1.68 -5.68 8.81
N GLN A 51 -2.98 -5.88 8.56
CA GLN A 51 -3.82 -6.76 9.38
C GLN A 51 -3.39 -8.21 9.30
N GLN A 52 -3.09 -8.72 8.10
CA GLN A 52 -2.64 -10.10 7.94
C GLN A 52 -1.27 -10.33 8.59
N GLY A 53 -0.35 -9.36 8.48
CA GLY A 53 0.94 -9.41 9.16
C GLY A 53 0.81 -9.47 10.68
N ALA A 54 -0.08 -8.64 11.26
CA ALA A 54 -0.34 -8.64 12.70
C ALA A 54 -0.97 -9.96 13.17
N ARG A 55 -1.93 -10.50 12.42
CA ARG A 55 -2.53 -11.82 12.71
C ARG A 55 -1.52 -12.95 12.61
N TYR A 56 -0.63 -12.90 11.64
CA TYR A 56 0.45 -13.87 11.50
C TYR A 56 1.36 -13.87 12.75
N ALA A 57 1.73 -12.68 13.23
CA ALA A 57 2.53 -12.51 14.43
C ALA A 57 1.78 -13.00 15.70
N MET A 58 0.49 -12.68 15.83
CA MET A 58 -0.35 -13.04 16.98
C MET A 58 -0.39 -14.55 17.22
N VAL A 59 -0.47 -15.36 16.16
CA VAL A 59 -0.64 -16.82 16.25
C VAL A 59 0.69 -17.54 16.41
N ARG A 60 1.84 -16.90 16.16
CA ARG A 60 3.16 -17.52 16.15
C ARG A 60 4.12 -16.87 17.13
N GLY A 61 3.72 -16.85 18.40
CA GLY A 61 4.50 -16.31 19.49
C GLY A 61 5.70 -17.16 19.90
N SER A 62 6.30 -16.81 21.05
CA SER A 62 7.51 -17.45 21.56
C SER A 62 7.32 -18.92 21.94
N ASP A 63 6.10 -19.32 22.26
CA ASP A 63 5.75 -20.69 22.67
C ASP A 63 5.48 -21.61 21.48
N TRP A 64 5.44 -21.05 20.27
CA TRP A 64 5.36 -21.84 19.05
C TRP A 64 6.63 -22.68 18.84
N ALA A 65 6.48 -23.95 18.54
CA ALA A 65 7.43 -25.03 18.73
C ALA A 65 8.85 -24.89 18.15
N LYS A 66 9.10 -23.98 17.17
CA LYS A 66 10.43 -23.80 16.54
C LYS A 66 10.62 -22.41 15.94
N PRO A 67 11.81 -21.80 16.06
CA PRO A 67 12.14 -20.59 15.33
C PRO A 67 12.08 -20.84 13.82
N CYS A 68 11.57 -19.88 13.05
CA CYS A 68 11.58 -19.95 11.59
C CYS A 68 13.02 -19.89 11.07
N SER A 69 13.36 -20.84 10.22
CA SER A 69 14.57 -20.77 9.40
C SER A 69 14.26 -19.96 8.12
N THR A 70 15.19 -19.82 7.21
CA THR A 70 15.11 -18.97 6.01
C THR A 70 13.89 -19.19 5.09
N THR A 71 13.06 -20.18 5.33
CA THR A 71 11.83 -20.49 4.60
C THR A 71 10.63 -20.51 5.54
N LEU A 72 9.54 -19.84 5.13
CA LEU A 72 8.26 -19.86 5.85
C LEU A 72 7.74 -21.31 5.93
N THR A 73 7.95 -21.95 7.06
CA THR A 73 7.42 -23.30 7.32
C THR A 73 6.28 -23.19 8.33
N ALA A 74 5.19 -23.90 8.09
CA ALA A 74 4.12 -24.03 9.08
C ALA A 74 4.72 -24.61 10.38
N GLY A 75 4.49 -23.97 11.51
CA GLY A 75 4.97 -24.43 12.82
C GLY A 75 6.27 -23.79 13.31
N CYS A 76 6.71 -22.68 12.78
CA CYS A 76 7.83 -21.91 13.32
C CYS A 76 7.39 -20.63 14.05
N GLN A 77 8.14 -20.25 15.08
CA GLN A 77 7.99 -18.99 15.80
C GLN A 77 8.24 -17.80 14.85
N ALA A 78 7.41 -16.77 14.90
CA ALA A 78 7.59 -15.58 14.08
C ALA A 78 8.73 -14.70 14.64
N ALA A 79 9.47 -14.08 13.72
CA ALA A 79 10.35 -12.95 13.96
C ALA A 79 9.92 -11.79 13.05
N SER A 80 10.47 -10.59 13.25
CA SER A 80 10.14 -9.43 12.40
C SER A 80 10.34 -9.70 10.91
N THR A 81 11.42 -10.42 10.56
CA THR A 81 11.75 -10.81 9.19
C THR A 81 10.76 -11.81 8.60
N ASP A 82 10.20 -12.69 9.44
CA ASP A 82 9.22 -13.68 9.00
C ASP A 82 7.87 -13.01 8.72
N VAL A 83 7.48 -12.04 9.56
CA VAL A 83 6.30 -11.20 9.33
C VAL A 83 6.44 -10.42 8.01
N GLN A 84 7.62 -9.83 7.77
CA GLN A 84 7.91 -9.14 6.51
C GLN A 84 7.80 -10.09 5.30
N THR A 85 8.42 -11.25 5.38
CA THR A 85 8.39 -12.26 4.30
C THR A 85 6.97 -12.77 4.07
N TYR A 86 6.21 -13.00 5.14
CA TYR A 86 4.80 -13.40 5.03
C TYR A 86 3.98 -12.32 4.33
N VAL A 87 4.10 -11.06 4.73
CA VAL A 87 3.37 -9.94 4.11
C VAL A 87 3.73 -9.81 2.62
N LEU A 88 5.00 -9.99 2.25
CA LEU A 88 5.42 -9.97 0.85
C LEU A 88 4.91 -11.17 0.05
N SER A 89 4.59 -12.29 0.71
CA SER A 89 3.99 -13.45 0.05
C SER A 89 2.49 -13.29 -0.25
N LEU A 90 1.83 -12.30 0.37
CA LEU A 90 0.42 -12.02 0.12
C LEU A 90 0.22 -11.45 -1.31
N PRO A 91 -0.92 -11.72 -1.94
CA PRO A 91 -1.22 -11.14 -3.24
C PRO A 91 -1.38 -9.61 -3.14
N HIS A 92 -0.54 -8.89 -3.85
CA HIS A 92 -0.57 -7.42 -3.93
C HIS A 92 -0.40 -6.96 -5.39
N PRO A 93 -1.31 -7.37 -6.30
CA PRO A 93 -1.18 -7.10 -7.72
C PRO A 93 -1.09 -5.58 -7.98
N GLY A 94 -0.09 -5.18 -8.76
CA GLY A 94 0.14 -3.78 -9.12
C GLY A 94 0.89 -2.95 -8.08
N LEU A 95 1.14 -3.45 -6.86
CA LEU A 95 1.95 -2.78 -5.86
C LEU A 95 3.35 -3.41 -5.76
N ASN A 96 4.38 -2.59 -5.84
CA ASN A 96 5.75 -3.04 -5.61
C ASN A 96 6.14 -2.80 -4.15
N LEU A 97 5.83 -3.77 -3.30
CA LEU A 97 6.20 -3.75 -1.89
C LEU A 97 7.58 -4.39 -1.69
N ALA A 98 8.39 -3.77 -0.84
CA ALA A 98 9.69 -4.29 -0.43
C ALA A 98 9.73 -4.49 1.09
N THR A 99 10.71 -5.22 1.60
CA THR A 99 10.89 -5.44 3.05
C THR A 99 11.01 -4.12 3.83
N SER A 100 11.65 -3.10 3.23
CA SER A 100 11.77 -1.75 3.81
C SER A 100 10.43 -1.03 4.02
N ASN A 101 9.38 -1.46 3.34
CA ASN A 101 8.04 -0.91 3.48
C ASN A 101 7.26 -1.50 4.66
N ILE A 102 7.78 -2.55 5.28
CA ILE A 102 7.08 -3.32 6.30
C ILE A 102 7.92 -3.31 7.57
N THR A 103 7.32 -2.86 8.67
CA THR A 103 7.94 -2.90 10.00
C THR A 103 7.05 -3.67 10.96
N ALA A 104 7.66 -4.56 11.75
CA ALA A 104 7.00 -5.28 12.82
C ALA A 104 7.79 -5.03 14.11
N THR A 105 7.19 -4.31 15.06
CA THR A 105 7.85 -3.85 16.29
C THR A 105 6.97 -4.11 17.51
N PRO A 106 7.56 -4.46 18.67
CA PRO A 106 6.82 -4.51 19.93
C PRO A 106 6.32 -3.12 20.30
N VAL A 107 5.14 -3.05 20.93
CA VAL A 107 4.52 -1.78 21.38
C VAL A 107 4.76 -1.57 22.85
N ASN A 108 4.48 -2.58 23.66
CA ASN A 108 4.61 -2.50 25.12
C ASN A 108 6.02 -2.92 25.57
N ALA A 109 6.53 -2.30 26.64
CA ALA A 109 7.83 -2.62 27.18
C ALA A 109 7.82 -3.97 27.95
N THR A 110 6.70 -4.29 28.63
CA THR A 110 6.55 -5.52 29.43
C THR A 110 5.11 -6.02 29.37
N ALA A 111 4.97 -7.34 29.32
CA ALA A 111 3.68 -8.01 29.48
C ALA A 111 3.88 -9.30 30.29
N ALA A 112 2.95 -9.60 31.22
CA ALA A 112 2.98 -10.79 32.08
C ALA A 112 4.35 -11.06 32.76
N GLY A 113 5.11 -9.99 33.07
CA GLY A 113 6.44 -10.10 33.68
C GLY A 113 7.59 -10.37 32.69
N VAL A 114 7.32 -10.45 31.42
CA VAL A 114 8.32 -10.61 30.33
C VAL A 114 8.63 -9.28 29.68
N SER A 115 9.91 -9.02 29.39
CA SER A 115 10.32 -7.84 28.60
C SER A 115 10.00 -8.05 27.14
N CYS A 116 9.02 -7.35 26.62
CA CYS A 116 8.63 -7.39 25.20
C CYS A 116 9.69 -6.76 24.27
N LEU A 117 10.62 -5.97 24.80
CA LEU A 117 11.76 -5.47 24.04
C LEU A 117 12.82 -6.53 23.80
N ALA A 118 13.01 -7.45 24.77
CA ALA A 118 13.94 -8.56 24.65
C ALA A 118 13.31 -9.80 23.97
N SER A 119 12.01 -9.99 24.17
CA SER A 119 11.22 -11.09 23.58
C SER A 119 9.94 -10.56 22.96
N PRO A 120 10.01 -9.92 21.78
CA PRO A 120 8.89 -9.18 21.19
C PRO A 120 7.67 -10.04 20.82
N TYR A 121 7.86 -11.34 20.72
CA TYR A 121 6.80 -12.31 20.40
C TYR A 121 6.40 -13.19 21.59
N ALA A 122 6.78 -12.80 22.81
CA ALA A 122 6.30 -13.49 24.02
C ALA A 122 4.81 -13.27 24.24
N GLN A 123 4.14 -14.26 24.84
CA GLN A 123 2.72 -14.23 25.15
C GLN A 123 2.36 -12.96 25.94
N GLY A 124 1.29 -12.31 25.56
CA GLY A 124 0.82 -11.06 26.13
C GLY A 124 1.51 -9.81 25.61
N CYS A 125 2.60 -9.92 24.85
CA CYS A 125 3.22 -8.78 24.19
C CYS A 125 2.36 -8.32 23.01
N GLU A 126 2.37 -7.01 22.75
CA GLU A 126 1.71 -6.41 21.61
C GLU A 126 2.71 -6.16 20.49
N VAL A 127 2.39 -6.64 19.30
CA VAL A 127 3.18 -6.39 18.08
C VAL A 127 2.40 -5.48 17.15
N LYS A 128 3.05 -4.41 16.76
CA LYS A 128 2.58 -3.45 15.78
C LYS A 128 3.22 -3.71 14.43
N VAL A 129 2.40 -4.02 13.44
CA VAL A 129 2.82 -4.17 12.04
C VAL A 129 2.36 -2.95 11.26
N THR A 130 3.32 -2.26 10.66
CA THR A 130 3.07 -1.09 9.80
C THR A 130 3.54 -1.43 8.39
N VAL A 131 2.66 -1.20 7.44
CA VAL A 131 2.96 -1.31 6.00
C VAL A 131 2.82 0.07 5.38
N SER A 132 3.84 0.49 4.63
CA SER A 132 3.88 1.77 3.94
C SER A 132 4.07 1.58 2.44
N TYR A 133 3.44 2.43 1.64
CA TYR A 133 3.56 2.42 0.19
C TYR A 133 3.43 3.85 -0.34
N THR A 134 4.22 4.20 -1.35
CA THR A 134 4.11 5.50 -2.00
C THR A 134 3.42 5.33 -3.34
N PHE A 135 2.19 5.82 -3.43
CA PHE A 135 1.40 5.80 -4.67
C PHE A 135 1.84 6.96 -5.57
N GLY A 136 2.20 6.66 -6.81
CA GLY A 136 2.51 7.67 -7.83
C GLY A 136 1.26 8.04 -8.61
N LEU A 137 0.83 9.30 -8.50
CA LEU A 137 -0.28 9.86 -9.27
C LEU A 137 0.23 10.36 -10.61
N ASN A 138 -0.35 9.87 -11.70
CA ASN A 138 0.08 10.21 -13.06
C ASN A 138 -1.13 10.48 -13.98
N ILE A 139 -1.71 11.68 -13.84
CA ILE A 139 -2.86 12.13 -14.64
C ILE A 139 -2.34 12.97 -15.80
N PRO A 140 -2.78 12.75 -17.07
CA PRO A 140 -2.43 13.58 -18.19
C PRO A 140 -2.74 15.06 -17.92
N TYR A 141 -1.83 15.94 -18.32
CA TYR A 141 -1.92 17.42 -18.15
C TYR A 141 -1.85 17.91 -16.69
N VAL A 142 -1.67 17.04 -15.71
CA VAL A 142 -1.47 17.38 -14.30
C VAL A 142 -0.04 17.04 -13.88
N PRO A 143 0.66 17.88 -13.12
CA PRO A 143 1.98 17.54 -12.61
C PRO A 143 1.95 16.24 -11.82
N ALA A 144 2.95 15.38 -12.03
CA ALA A 144 3.08 14.13 -11.30
C ALA A 144 3.22 14.41 -9.80
N ALA A 145 2.49 13.65 -8.99
CA ALA A 145 2.50 13.75 -7.54
C ALA A 145 2.67 12.37 -6.90
N SER A 146 3.11 12.33 -5.65
CA SER A 146 3.21 11.09 -4.89
C SER A 146 2.43 11.22 -3.58
N ILE A 147 1.66 10.18 -3.26
CA ILE A 147 0.81 10.13 -2.07
C ILE A 147 1.33 9.00 -1.18
N PRO A 148 1.87 9.30 0.01
CA PRO A 148 2.27 8.27 0.95
C PRO A 148 1.03 7.62 1.57
N LEU A 149 0.95 6.30 1.48
CA LEU A 149 -0.04 5.45 2.12
C LEU A 149 0.63 4.69 3.26
N SER A 150 -0.01 4.61 4.40
CA SER A 150 0.47 3.82 5.53
C SER A 150 -0.71 3.24 6.30
N SER A 151 -0.60 2.00 6.69
CA SER A 151 -1.55 1.34 7.57
C SER A 151 -0.82 0.60 8.67
N THR A 152 -1.43 0.60 9.84
CA THR A 152 -0.87 -0.03 11.04
C THR A 152 -1.93 -0.92 11.68
N SER A 153 -1.55 -2.12 12.03
CA SER A 153 -2.35 -3.04 12.84
C SER A 153 -1.55 -3.48 14.06
N THR A 154 -2.21 -3.55 15.21
CA THR A 154 -1.61 -4.00 16.48
C THR A 154 -2.41 -5.17 16.99
N GLU A 155 -1.72 -6.24 17.36
CA GLU A 155 -2.33 -7.44 17.93
C GLU A 155 -1.52 -7.94 19.10
N THR A 156 -2.20 -8.57 20.07
CA THR A 156 -1.55 -9.18 21.24
C THR A 156 -1.19 -10.63 20.93
N ILE A 157 0.03 -11.03 21.22
CA ILE A 157 0.50 -12.41 21.04
C ILE A 157 -0.26 -13.34 21.96
N GLN A 158 -0.83 -14.40 21.42
CA GLN A 158 -1.69 -15.35 22.15
C GLN A 158 -0.94 -16.63 22.56
N ASP A 159 0.07 -17.02 21.77
CA ASP A 159 0.91 -18.20 22.00
C ASP A 159 2.38 -17.86 22.20
#